data_189cd61a7bde59a9b092ecaf7aad3565
#
_entry.id   189cd61a7bde59a9b092ecaf7aad3565
#
_cell.length_a   1.000
_cell.length_b   1.000
_cell.length_c   1.000
_cell.angle_alpha   90.00
_cell.angle_beta   90.00
_cell.angle_gamma   90.00
#
_symmetry.space_group_name_H-M   'P 1'
#
loop_
_entity.id
_entity.type
_entity.pdbx_description
1 polymer ?
#
loop_
_entity_poly.entity_id
_entity_poly.type
_entity_poly.pdbx_seq_one_letter_code
_entity_poly.pdbx_strand_id
1 'polypeptide(L)'
;ILRLFAIINQLTYTIMKRVFNELTPECEITARMYAQGYEKKEIANLKCRAVSTINNQLQRAFEILNVRNGRELATMLYERIAGMKFTMDFSPTIRSAVAFCLLCIFSFSLYHEQGDMRRGRRTRVERIEITGRYGGKT
;
A
#
# COMPACT_ATOMS: atom_id res chain seq x y z
N ILE A 1 -27.88 14.55 -14.42
CA ILE A 1 -27.24 14.02 -13.20
C ILE A 1 -25.75 13.80 -13.45
N LEU A 2 -25.32 13.11 -14.52
CA LEU A 2 -23.87 12.88 -14.85
C LEU A 2 -23.12 14.20 -15.11
N ARG A 3 -23.73 15.17 -15.79
CA ARG A 3 -23.11 16.50 -16.02
C ARG A 3 -22.96 17.31 -14.71
N LEU A 4 -23.94 17.22 -13.82
CA LEU A 4 -23.86 17.86 -12.49
C LEU A 4 -22.74 17.23 -11.63
N PHE A 5 -22.58 15.90 -11.67
CA PHE A 5 -21.49 15.21 -10.97
C PHE A 5 -20.11 15.60 -11.51
N ALA A 6 -19.97 15.76 -12.84
CA ALA A 6 -18.74 16.24 -13.45
C ALA A 6 -18.41 17.69 -13.05
N ILE A 7 -19.43 18.57 -12.96
CA ILE A 7 -19.26 19.96 -12.54
C ILE A 7 -18.90 20.04 -11.05
N ILE A 8 -19.55 19.25 -10.21
CA ILE A 8 -19.26 19.19 -8.77
C ILE A 8 -17.84 18.67 -8.54
N ASN A 9 -17.41 17.63 -9.25
CA ASN A 9 -16.03 17.15 -9.19
C ASN A 9 -15.02 18.21 -9.66
N GLN A 10 -15.32 18.93 -10.74
CA GLN A 10 -14.46 20.03 -11.18
C GLN A 10 -14.38 21.16 -10.15
N LEU A 11 -15.48 21.53 -9.53
CA LEU A 11 -15.51 22.52 -8.46
C LEU A 11 -14.74 22.07 -7.22
N THR A 12 -14.86 20.81 -6.83
CA THR A 12 -14.14 20.25 -5.69
C THR A 12 -12.62 20.24 -5.93
N TYR A 13 -12.19 19.94 -7.16
CA TYR A 13 -10.78 20.02 -7.55
C TYR A 13 -10.24 21.46 -7.61
N THR A 14 -11.10 22.44 -7.93
CA THR A 14 -10.69 23.85 -7.97
C THR A 14 -10.54 24.47 -6.59
N ILE A 15 -11.27 23.96 -5.60
CA ILE A 15 -11.21 24.40 -4.20
C ILE A 15 -9.97 23.80 -3.49
N MET A 16 -9.45 22.66 -3.94
CA MET A 16 -8.21 22.11 -3.42
C MET A 16 -7.02 22.99 -3.80
N LYS A 17 -6.31 23.51 -2.80
CA LYS A 17 -5.06 24.26 -2.96
C LYS A 17 -4.15 23.58 -3.96
N ARG A 18 -3.70 24.32 -4.98
CA ARG A 18 -2.78 23.84 -6.00
C ARG A 18 -1.49 23.31 -5.34
N VAL A 19 -1.09 22.11 -5.71
CA VAL A 19 0.13 21.46 -5.18
C VAL A 19 1.29 21.65 -6.16
N PHE A 20 0.99 21.59 -7.46
CA PHE A 20 1.97 21.75 -8.53
C PHE A 20 1.75 23.10 -9.23
N ASN A 21 2.31 24.18 -8.66
CA ASN A 21 2.18 25.52 -9.26
C ASN A 21 2.91 25.66 -10.59
N GLU A 22 3.87 24.76 -10.86
CA GLU A 22 4.64 24.73 -12.12
C GLU A 22 3.82 24.19 -13.30
N LEU A 23 2.76 23.44 -13.03
CA LEU A 23 1.89 22.85 -14.05
C LEU A 23 0.71 23.76 -14.38
N THR A 24 0.22 23.65 -15.62
CA THR A 24 -1.08 24.25 -15.95
C THR A 24 -2.19 23.54 -15.15
N PRO A 25 -3.29 24.21 -14.81
CA PRO A 25 -4.38 23.61 -14.01
C PRO A 25 -4.88 22.28 -14.57
N GLU A 26 -5.01 22.20 -15.90
CA GLU A 26 -5.47 20.99 -16.59
C GLU A 26 -4.46 19.83 -16.49
N CYS A 27 -3.16 20.12 -16.63
CA CYS A 27 -2.11 19.13 -16.48
C CYS A 27 -2.01 18.66 -15.02
N GLU A 28 -2.17 19.57 -14.05
CA GLU A 28 -2.14 19.24 -12.63
C GLU A 28 -3.27 18.28 -12.26
N ILE A 29 -4.50 18.54 -12.71
CA ILE A 29 -5.64 17.66 -12.46
C ILE A 29 -5.36 16.26 -13.01
N THR A 30 -4.87 16.18 -14.25
CA THR A 30 -4.53 14.92 -14.90
C THR A 30 -3.41 14.18 -14.16
N ALA A 31 -2.37 14.88 -13.73
CA ALA A 31 -1.27 14.33 -12.98
C ALA A 31 -1.72 13.80 -11.59
N ARG A 32 -2.61 14.51 -10.92
CA ARG A 32 -3.20 14.06 -9.64
C ARG A 32 -4.04 12.80 -9.80
N MET A 33 -4.93 12.74 -10.79
CA MET A 33 -5.74 11.56 -11.06
C MET A 33 -4.86 10.35 -11.35
N TYR A 34 -3.81 10.54 -12.16
CA TYR A 34 -2.85 9.48 -12.47
C TYR A 34 -2.05 9.03 -11.23
N ALA A 35 -1.63 9.94 -10.37
CA ALA A 35 -0.96 9.64 -9.10
C ALA A 35 -1.89 8.89 -8.10
N GLN A 36 -3.20 9.09 -8.18
CA GLN A 36 -4.20 8.37 -7.41
C GLN A 36 -4.49 6.94 -7.93
N GLY A 37 -3.90 6.57 -9.07
CA GLY A 37 -4.02 5.23 -9.64
C GLY A 37 -5.04 5.08 -10.77
N TYR A 38 -5.65 6.16 -11.25
CA TYR A 38 -6.55 6.08 -12.40
C TYR A 38 -5.79 5.73 -13.68
N GLU A 39 -6.35 4.86 -14.51
CA GLU A 39 -5.83 4.58 -15.83
C GLU A 39 -6.03 5.78 -16.78
N LYS A 40 -5.14 5.90 -17.78
CA LYS A 40 -5.22 6.97 -18.80
C LYS A 40 -6.56 6.99 -19.54
N LYS A 41 -7.15 5.80 -19.76
CA LYS A 41 -8.47 5.67 -20.40
C LYS A 41 -9.60 6.16 -19.50
N GLU A 42 -9.54 5.86 -18.22
CA GLU A 42 -10.50 6.32 -17.22
C GLU A 42 -10.46 7.84 -17.07
N ILE A 43 -9.25 8.41 -16.99
CA ILE A 43 -9.07 9.87 -16.95
C ILE A 43 -9.64 10.54 -18.22
N ALA A 44 -9.42 9.94 -19.38
CA ALA A 44 -9.94 10.42 -20.65
C ALA A 44 -11.47 10.44 -20.65
N ASN A 45 -12.10 9.38 -20.16
CA ASN A 45 -13.56 9.27 -20.03
C ASN A 45 -14.12 10.29 -19.03
N LEU A 46 -13.51 10.42 -17.86
CA LEU A 46 -13.93 11.36 -16.81
C LEU A 46 -13.81 12.83 -17.26
N LYS A 47 -12.78 13.15 -18.01
CA LYS A 47 -12.54 14.51 -18.54
C LYS A 47 -13.21 14.75 -19.88
N CYS A 48 -13.88 13.76 -20.49
CA CYS A 48 -14.43 13.82 -21.84
C CYS A 48 -13.38 14.30 -22.88
N ARG A 49 -12.17 13.75 -22.81
CA ARG A 49 -11.03 14.10 -23.67
C ARG A 49 -10.46 12.84 -24.34
N ALA A 50 -9.76 13.03 -25.45
CA ALA A 50 -9.07 11.93 -26.10
C ALA A 50 -7.91 11.41 -25.25
N VAL A 51 -7.65 10.09 -25.28
CA VAL A 51 -6.54 9.46 -24.54
C VAL A 51 -5.18 10.04 -24.95
N SER A 52 -5.02 10.42 -26.22
CA SER A 52 -3.82 11.11 -26.73
C SER A 52 -3.58 12.45 -26.02
N THR A 53 -4.65 13.21 -25.77
CA THR A 53 -4.56 14.48 -25.03
C THR A 53 -4.09 14.24 -23.59
N ILE A 54 -4.64 13.23 -22.92
CA ILE A 54 -4.23 12.86 -21.55
C ILE A 54 -2.76 12.43 -21.54
N ASN A 55 -2.35 11.64 -22.53
CA ASN A 55 -0.95 11.20 -22.62
C ASN A 55 0.01 12.39 -22.79
N ASN A 56 -0.34 13.35 -23.65
CA ASN A 56 0.47 14.57 -23.85
C ASN A 56 0.52 15.44 -22.57
N GLN A 57 -0.58 15.54 -21.83
CA GLN A 57 -0.62 16.26 -20.55
C GLN A 57 0.27 15.58 -19.50
N LEU A 58 0.23 14.25 -19.41
CA LEU A 58 1.09 13.49 -18.49
C LEU A 58 2.55 13.60 -18.87
N GLN A 59 2.88 13.51 -20.16
CA GLN A 59 4.25 13.66 -20.61
C GLN A 59 4.82 15.04 -20.25
N ARG A 60 4.07 16.11 -20.49
CA ARG A 60 4.45 17.46 -20.06
C ARG A 60 4.62 17.56 -18.53
N ALA A 61 3.72 16.94 -17.78
CA ALA A 61 3.85 16.92 -16.32
C ALA A 61 5.13 16.21 -15.87
N PHE A 62 5.48 15.08 -16.48
CA PHE A 62 6.72 14.34 -16.18
C PHE A 62 7.97 15.14 -16.54
N GLU A 63 7.96 15.83 -17.66
CA GLU A 63 9.07 16.69 -18.09
C GLU A 63 9.28 17.88 -17.14
N ILE A 64 8.21 18.60 -16.79
CA ILE A 64 8.28 19.79 -15.92
C ILE A 64 8.67 19.40 -14.48
N LEU A 65 8.11 18.30 -13.97
CA LEU A 65 8.39 17.82 -12.60
C LEU A 65 9.67 16.98 -12.53
N ASN A 66 10.29 16.67 -13.67
CA ASN A 66 11.48 15.82 -13.76
C ASN A 66 11.31 14.45 -13.10
N VAL A 67 10.14 13.82 -13.29
CA VAL A 67 9.82 12.48 -12.78
C VAL A 67 9.78 11.48 -13.93
N ARG A 68 10.23 10.25 -13.66
CA ARG A 68 10.36 9.19 -14.68
C ARG A 68 9.14 8.29 -14.78
N ASN A 69 8.41 8.16 -13.70
CA ASN A 69 7.29 7.22 -13.63
C ASN A 69 6.17 7.71 -12.71
N GLY A 70 5.00 7.05 -12.78
CA GLY A 70 3.85 7.41 -11.96
C GLY A 70 4.06 7.23 -10.46
N ARG A 71 4.97 6.36 -10.02
CA ARG A 71 5.29 6.19 -8.59
C ARG A 71 6.03 7.41 -8.05
N GLU A 72 7.02 7.90 -8.78
CA GLU A 72 7.74 9.13 -8.41
C GLU A 72 6.80 10.33 -8.38
N LEU A 73 5.88 10.41 -9.36
CA LEU A 73 4.84 11.44 -9.37
C LEU A 73 3.95 11.37 -8.13
N ALA A 74 3.50 10.17 -7.75
CA ALA A 74 2.70 9.96 -6.56
C ALA A 74 3.47 10.33 -5.28
N THR A 75 4.71 9.88 -5.15
CA THR A 75 5.57 10.23 -4.01
C THR A 75 5.74 11.73 -3.88
N MET A 76 6.07 12.42 -4.99
CA MET A 76 6.22 13.87 -5.01
C MET A 76 4.91 14.60 -4.65
N LEU A 77 3.76 14.09 -5.10
CA LEU A 77 2.45 14.63 -4.75
C LEU A 77 2.21 14.52 -3.24
N TYR A 78 2.44 13.35 -2.67
CA TYR A 78 2.24 13.12 -1.23
C TYR A 78 3.23 13.90 -0.38
N GLU A 79 4.49 14.01 -0.78
CA GLU A 79 5.50 14.83 -0.10
C GLU A 79 5.10 16.30 -0.04
N ARG A 80 4.59 16.84 -1.14
CA ARG A 80 4.14 18.24 -1.19
C ARG A 80 2.86 18.47 -0.40
N ILE A 81 1.95 17.51 -0.35
CA ILE A 81 0.71 17.61 0.45
C ILE A 81 1.04 17.47 1.93
N ALA A 82 1.87 16.49 2.31
CA ALA A 82 2.23 16.22 3.69
C ALA A 82 3.24 17.22 4.27
N GLY A 83 3.95 17.96 3.41
CA GLY A 83 5.04 18.84 3.81
C GLY A 83 6.27 18.09 4.39
N MET A 84 6.30 16.78 4.22
CA MET A 84 7.38 15.90 4.68
C MET A 84 8.02 15.20 3.48
N LYS A 85 9.35 15.20 3.41
CA LYS A 85 10.05 14.35 2.44
C LYS A 85 9.96 12.90 2.90
N PHE A 86 9.42 12.04 2.05
CA PHE A 86 9.40 10.60 2.26
C PHE A 86 10.79 10.03 1.92
N THR A 87 11.77 10.31 2.77
CA THR A 87 13.03 9.59 2.75
C THR A 87 12.84 8.34 3.59
N MET A 88 12.68 7.20 2.93
CA MET A 88 12.87 5.90 3.59
C MET A 88 14.36 5.73 3.85
N ASP A 89 14.92 6.51 4.77
CA ASP A 89 16.24 6.26 5.30
C ASP A 89 16.13 4.97 6.11
N PHE A 90 16.48 3.85 5.47
CA PHE A 90 16.78 2.62 6.18
C PHE A 90 18.07 2.82 6.97
N SER A 91 18.01 3.73 7.94
CA SER A 91 19.07 3.92 8.93
C SER A 91 19.42 2.55 9.53
N PRO A 92 20.70 2.26 9.77
CA PRO A 92 21.12 1.00 10.37
C PRO A 92 20.37 0.68 11.67
N THR A 93 19.93 1.70 12.39
CA THR A 93 19.08 1.58 13.59
C THR A 93 17.71 0.97 13.31
N ILE A 94 17.06 1.37 12.22
CA ILE A 94 15.74 0.82 11.83
C ILE A 94 15.89 -0.61 11.33
N ARG A 95 16.96 -0.93 10.58
CA ARG A 95 17.27 -2.31 10.18
C ARG A 95 17.46 -3.23 11.39
N SER A 96 18.17 -2.77 12.39
CA SER A 96 18.39 -3.51 13.63
C SER A 96 17.08 -3.76 14.39
N ALA A 97 16.23 -2.73 14.54
CA ALA A 97 14.94 -2.84 15.20
C ALA A 97 13.99 -3.81 14.48
N VAL A 98 13.88 -3.73 13.16
CA VAL A 98 13.05 -4.65 12.36
C VAL A 98 13.55 -6.08 12.46
N ALA A 99 14.88 -6.30 12.35
CA ALA A 99 15.48 -7.62 12.50
C ALA A 99 15.21 -8.21 13.89
N PHE A 100 15.31 -7.40 14.95
CA PHE A 100 15.01 -7.83 16.31
C PHE A 100 13.54 -8.20 16.50
N CYS A 101 12.60 -7.41 15.99
CA CYS A 101 11.17 -7.72 15.99
C CYS A 101 10.87 -9.05 15.27
N LEU A 102 11.47 -9.28 14.10
CA LEU A 102 11.28 -10.52 13.34
C LEU A 102 11.84 -11.72 14.12
N LEU A 103 13.01 -11.59 14.75
CA LEU A 103 13.58 -12.64 15.60
C LEU A 103 12.69 -12.94 16.81
N CYS A 104 12.10 -11.94 17.46
CA CYS A 104 11.16 -12.11 18.55
C CYS A 104 9.90 -12.86 18.11
N ILE A 105 9.32 -12.49 16.98
CA ILE A 105 8.12 -13.16 16.41
C ILE A 105 8.46 -14.62 16.08
N PHE A 106 9.60 -14.86 15.44
CA PHE A 106 10.04 -16.20 15.07
C PHE A 106 10.31 -17.08 16.29
N SER A 107 10.99 -16.55 17.31
CA SER A 107 11.23 -17.24 18.59
C SER A 107 9.92 -17.60 19.31
N PHE A 108 8.95 -16.68 19.30
CA PHE A 108 7.64 -16.92 19.90
C PHE A 108 6.86 -17.99 19.13
N SER A 109 6.92 -18.00 17.80
CA SER A 109 6.33 -19.05 16.96
C SER A 109 6.89 -20.43 17.28
N LEU A 110 8.22 -20.56 17.37
CA LEU A 110 8.88 -21.82 17.71
C LEU A 110 8.54 -22.29 19.12
N TYR A 111 8.41 -21.38 20.08
CA TYR A 111 8.02 -21.71 21.44
C TYR A 111 6.58 -22.25 21.50
N HIS A 112 5.69 -21.73 20.67
CA HIS A 112 4.29 -22.19 20.61
C HIS A 112 4.18 -23.61 20.05
N GLU A 113 4.97 -23.96 19.03
CA GLU A 113 5.00 -25.32 18.46
C GLU A 113 5.53 -26.38 19.46
N GLN A 114 6.51 -26.04 20.29
CA GLN A 114 7.03 -26.95 21.32
C GLN A 114 6.01 -27.24 22.43
N GLY A 115 5.09 -26.31 22.69
CA GLY A 115 3.99 -26.49 23.64
C GLY A 115 3.02 -27.58 23.21
N ASP A 116 2.69 -27.64 21.94
CA ASP A 116 1.74 -28.59 21.37
C ASP A 116 2.33 -30.02 21.29
N MET A 117 3.62 -30.15 21.01
CA MET A 117 4.29 -31.46 21.01
C MET A 117 4.35 -32.10 22.41
N ARG A 118 4.46 -31.33 23.48
CA ARG A 118 4.41 -31.85 24.84
C ARG A 118 3.01 -32.30 25.26
N ARG A 119 1.97 -31.63 24.79
CA ARG A 119 0.57 -32.05 24.99
C ARG A 119 0.27 -33.37 24.31
N GLY A 120 0.70 -33.54 23.06
CA GLY A 120 0.51 -34.78 22.30
C GLY A 120 1.18 -36.02 22.93
N ARG A 121 2.33 -35.85 23.61
CA ARG A 121 3.00 -36.94 24.33
C ARG A 121 2.23 -37.36 25.57
N ARG A 122 1.68 -36.43 26.34
CA ARG A 122 0.89 -36.77 27.54
C ARG A 122 -0.36 -37.56 27.22
N THR A 123 -1.11 -37.18 26.21
CA THR A 123 -2.33 -37.91 25.82
C THR A 123 -2.02 -39.29 25.27
N ARG A 124 -0.85 -39.49 24.63
CA ARG A 124 -0.42 -40.80 24.13
C ARG A 124 -0.05 -41.78 25.28
N VAL A 125 0.63 -41.27 26.29
CA VAL A 125 0.99 -42.07 27.46
C VAL A 125 -0.24 -42.50 28.28
N GLU A 126 -1.17 -41.57 28.52
CA GLU A 126 -2.44 -41.90 29.21
C GLU A 126 -3.27 -42.94 28.46
N ARG A 127 -3.29 -42.88 27.11
CA ARG A 127 -4.02 -43.83 26.27
C ARG A 127 -3.42 -45.24 26.36
N ILE A 128 -2.10 -45.35 26.47
CA ILE A 128 -1.40 -46.63 26.60
C ILE A 128 -1.66 -47.23 27.98
N GLU A 129 -1.68 -46.45 29.07
CA GLU A 129 -2.00 -46.93 30.39
C GLU A 129 -3.43 -47.42 30.55
N ILE A 130 -4.41 -46.76 29.92
CA ILE A 130 -5.82 -47.16 29.93
C ILE A 130 -5.98 -48.49 29.17
N THR A 131 -5.30 -48.67 28.06
CA THR A 131 -5.38 -49.90 27.24
C THR A 131 -4.70 -51.08 27.95
N GLY A 132 -3.60 -50.85 28.68
CA GLY A 132 -2.91 -51.86 29.46
C GLY A 132 -3.70 -52.35 30.68
N ARG A 133 -4.56 -51.48 31.23
CA ARG A 133 -5.36 -51.83 32.42
C ARG A 133 -6.59 -52.69 32.09
N TYR A 134 -7.10 -52.61 30.87
CA TYR A 134 -8.28 -53.40 30.41
C TYR A 134 -7.92 -54.69 29.66
N GLY A 135 -6.66 -54.90 29.24
CA GLY A 135 -6.18 -56.07 28.52
C GLY A 135 -5.77 -57.25 29.38
N GLY A 136 -5.90 -57.18 30.70
CA GLY A 136 -5.43 -58.19 31.64
C GLY A 136 -6.51 -59.06 32.31
N LYS A 137 -7.70 -59.21 31.69
CA LYS A 137 -8.73 -60.13 32.16
C LYS A 137 -9.27 -60.97 31.02
N THR A 138 -8.56 -61.98 30.63
CA THR A 138 -9.07 -63.21 30.03
C THR A 138 -8.31 -64.38 30.64
#